data_fb712633fe375898f3c266cb2e0544ac
#
_entry.id   fb712633fe375898f3c266cb2e0544ac
#
_cell.length_a   1.000
_cell.length_b   1.000
_cell.length_c   1.000
_cell.angle_alpha   90.00
_cell.angle_beta   90.00
_cell.angle_gamma   90.00
#
_symmetry.space_group_name_H-M   'P 1'
#
loop_
_entity.id
_entity.type
_entity.pdbx_description
1 polymer ?
#
loop_
_entity_poly.entity_id
_entity_poly.type
_entity_poly.pdbx_seq_one_letter_code
_entity_poly.pdbx_strand_id
1 'polypeptide(L)'
;TYQTREFAPRLAARLQRALVTDCVAIKRREDRLVFVRPMFQGKFVAEVEPIGPMPHFASFQIGAFRPDAVVRGSCPAAIQTQEVALNAEMIRQDVEAPFQEAKQAVDLTQAERIVAVGRGIKSRDSIELVERLAAALGAEVAASRPICDSGWLPMDRQVGSSGQTVSPKLYLALVIS
;
A
#
# COMPACT_ATOMS: atom_id res chain seq x y z
N THR A 1 -5.86 -0.25 -0.96
CA THR A 1 -6.07 -0.05 -2.42
C THR A 1 -6.62 1.34 -2.70
N TYR A 2 -6.47 1.85 -3.93
CA TYR A 2 -7.10 3.11 -4.36
C TYR A 2 -8.62 3.05 -4.20
N GLN A 3 -9.22 1.94 -4.58
CA GLN A 3 -10.67 1.71 -4.41
C GLN A 3 -11.12 1.88 -2.96
N THR A 4 -10.37 1.37 -1.99
CA THR A 4 -10.69 1.53 -0.56
C THR A 4 -10.67 2.99 -0.14
N ARG A 5 -9.72 3.78 -0.63
CA ARG A 5 -9.63 5.22 -0.35
C ARG A 5 -10.81 6.00 -0.93
N GLU A 6 -11.39 5.50 -2.01
CA GLU A 6 -12.53 6.13 -2.67
C GLU A 6 -13.86 5.78 -2.00
N PHE A 7 -14.13 4.49 -1.77
CA PHE A 7 -15.46 4.09 -1.27
C PHE A 7 -15.62 4.16 0.25
N ALA A 8 -14.56 3.90 1.03
CA ALA A 8 -14.69 3.80 2.48
C ALA A 8 -15.15 5.10 3.16
N PRO A 9 -14.69 6.30 2.77
CA PRO A 9 -15.22 7.55 3.32
C PRO A 9 -16.69 7.77 2.95
N ARG A 10 -17.09 7.45 1.72
CA ARG A 10 -18.48 7.57 1.28
C ARG A 10 -19.41 6.64 2.05
N LEU A 11 -18.96 5.39 2.25
CA LEU A 11 -19.70 4.40 3.03
C LEU A 11 -19.87 4.84 4.48
N ALA A 12 -18.78 5.26 5.13
CA ALA A 12 -18.80 5.73 6.51
C ALA A 12 -19.72 6.94 6.69
N ALA A 13 -19.62 7.92 5.79
CA ALA A 13 -20.50 9.10 5.80
C ALA A 13 -21.98 8.73 5.60
N ARG A 14 -22.27 7.85 4.63
CA ARG A 14 -23.65 7.40 4.36
C ARG A 14 -24.27 6.69 5.56
N LEU A 15 -23.48 5.91 6.28
CA LEU A 15 -23.92 5.19 7.48
C LEU A 15 -23.79 6.01 8.77
N GLN A 16 -23.25 7.23 8.69
CA GLN A 16 -22.94 8.09 9.84
C GLN A 16 -22.10 7.35 10.90
N ARG A 17 -21.00 6.74 10.45
CA ARG A 17 -20.09 5.95 11.29
C ARG A 17 -18.68 6.51 11.26
N ALA A 18 -17.94 6.28 12.35
CA ALA A 18 -16.54 6.66 12.43
C ALA A 18 -15.68 5.88 11.44
N LEU A 19 -14.75 6.57 10.79
CA LEU A 19 -13.71 5.97 9.94
C LEU A 19 -12.34 6.50 10.38
N VAL A 20 -11.46 5.58 10.74
CA VAL A 20 -10.05 5.88 11.00
C VAL A 20 -9.21 5.41 9.81
N THR A 21 -8.52 6.34 9.13
CA THR A 21 -7.78 6.04 7.90
C THR A 21 -6.28 5.87 8.14
N ASP A 22 -5.64 5.12 7.21
CA ASP A 22 -4.17 4.96 7.13
C ASP A 22 -3.52 4.42 8.42
N CYS A 23 -4.20 3.50 9.09
CA CYS A 23 -3.69 2.89 10.30
C CYS A 23 -2.49 1.98 10.01
N VAL A 24 -1.55 1.92 10.95
CA VAL A 24 -0.37 1.05 10.89
C VAL A 24 -0.40 -0.04 11.95
N ALA A 25 -1.27 0.09 12.95
CA ALA A 25 -1.46 -0.94 13.96
C ALA A 25 -2.87 -0.82 14.57
N ILE A 26 -3.27 -1.89 15.25
CA ILE A 26 -4.47 -1.94 16.07
C ILE A 26 -4.08 -2.48 17.44
N LYS A 27 -4.59 -1.88 18.50
CA LYS A 27 -4.40 -2.30 19.89
C LYS A 27 -5.76 -2.57 20.51
N ARG A 28 -5.80 -3.48 21.46
CA ARG A 28 -6.96 -3.66 22.33
C ARG A 28 -6.66 -3.03 23.69
N ARG A 29 -7.53 -2.16 24.12
CA ARG A 29 -7.50 -1.56 25.47
C ARG A 29 -8.82 -1.88 26.15
N GLU A 30 -8.78 -2.79 27.11
CA GLU A 30 -9.98 -3.38 27.70
C GLU A 30 -10.89 -3.98 26.60
N ASP A 31 -12.11 -3.48 26.43
CA ASP A 31 -13.07 -3.91 25.41
C ASP A 31 -13.12 -3.01 24.17
N ARG A 32 -12.19 -2.06 24.06
CA ARG A 32 -12.14 -1.09 22.95
C ARG A 32 -10.98 -1.34 22.02
N LEU A 33 -11.20 -1.02 20.76
CA LEU A 33 -10.14 -1.03 19.73
C LEU A 33 -9.57 0.37 19.59
N VAL A 34 -8.25 0.46 19.68
CA VAL A 34 -7.47 1.69 19.49
C VAL A 34 -6.63 1.52 18.22
N PHE A 35 -6.83 2.44 17.28
CA PHE A 35 -6.12 2.43 16.01
C PHE A 35 -4.91 3.36 16.07
N VAL A 36 -3.78 2.87 15.62
CA VAL A 36 -2.53 3.63 15.58
C VAL A 36 -2.31 4.14 14.17
N ARG A 37 -2.19 5.45 14.00
CA ARG A 37 -1.98 6.05 12.69
C ARG A 37 -0.86 7.11 12.70
N PRO A 38 -0.05 7.19 11.64
CA PRO A 38 0.92 8.26 11.48
C PRO A 38 0.20 9.57 11.15
N MET A 39 0.74 10.67 11.67
CA MET A 39 0.28 12.03 11.46
C MET A 39 1.42 12.90 10.96
N PHE A 40 1.09 13.96 10.21
CA PHE A 40 2.08 14.93 9.72
C PHE A 40 3.26 14.25 9.00
N GLN A 41 2.94 13.42 8.00
CA GLN A 41 3.93 12.66 7.20
C GLN A 41 4.83 11.73 8.06
N GLY A 42 4.27 11.16 9.12
CA GLY A 42 4.98 10.22 9.98
C GLY A 42 5.83 10.86 11.09
N LYS A 43 5.79 12.19 11.26
CA LYS A 43 6.50 12.88 12.34
C LYS A 43 5.93 12.56 13.72
N PHE A 44 4.65 12.25 13.80
CA PHE A 44 3.93 11.88 15.01
C PHE A 44 3.11 10.62 14.75
N VAL A 45 2.79 9.93 15.82
CA VAL A 45 1.88 8.79 15.82
C VAL A 45 0.74 9.09 16.79
N ALA A 46 -0.50 8.94 16.31
CA ALA A 46 -1.69 9.11 17.13
C ALA A 46 -2.32 7.76 17.43
N GLU A 47 -2.74 7.58 18.66
CA GLU A 47 -3.66 6.52 19.07
C GLU A 47 -5.09 7.08 19.03
N VAL A 48 -5.94 6.49 18.20
CA VAL A 48 -7.30 6.97 17.94
C VAL A 48 -8.30 5.92 18.38
N GLU A 49 -9.19 6.29 19.24
CA GLU A 49 -10.34 5.49 19.64
C GLU A 49 -11.59 6.06 18.93
N PRO A 50 -12.27 5.28 18.05
CA PRO A 50 -13.48 5.77 17.41
C PRO A 50 -14.63 5.87 18.41
N ILE A 51 -15.35 6.97 18.34
CA ILE A 51 -16.50 7.25 19.18
C ILE A 51 -17.79 7.13 18.35
N GLY A 52 -18.87 6.72 18.96
CA GLY A 52 -20.18 6.65 18.33
C GLY A 52 -20.68 5.22 18.11
N PRO A 53 -21.79 5.08 17.37
CA PRO A 53 -22.42 3.77 17.21
C PRO A 53 -21.61 2.85 16.28
N MET A 54 -21.64 1.57 16.58
CA MET A 54 -21.06 0.50 15.76
C MET A 54 -21.83 0.32 14.42
N PRO A 55 -21.21 -0.22 13.36
CA PRO A 55 -19.79 -0.60 13.28
C PRO A 55 -18.87 0.60 13.07
N HIS A 56 -17.62 0.49 13.54
CA HIS A 56 -16.56 1.43 13.20
C HIS A 56 -15.76 0.93 12.01
N PHE A 57 -15.28 1.84 11.16
CA PHE A 57 -14.47 1.51 9.98
C PHE A 57 -13.03 1.91 10.22
N ALA A 58 -12.13 1.11 9.70
CA ALA A 58 -10.70 1.45 9.65
C ALA A 58 -10.09 1.01 8.33
N SER A 59 -9.17 1.82 7.80
CA SER A 59 -8.30 1.41 6.71
C SER A 59 -6.86 1.32 7.18
N PHE A 60 -6.11 0.37 6.62
CA PHE A 60 -4.73 0.11 7.00
C PHE A 60 -3.80 0.34 5.82
N GLN A 61 -2.60 0.81 6.11
CA GLN A 61 -1.55 0.93 5.12
C GLN A 61 -1.11 -0.45 4.63
N ILE A 62 -0.69 -0.52 3.37
CA ILE A 62 -0.09 -1.74 2.80
C ILE A 62 1.12 -2.11 3.65
N GLY A 63 1.22 -3.39 4.03
CA GLY A 63 2.31 -3.88 4.86
C GLY A 63 2.20 -3.62 6.36
N ALA A 64 1.15 -2.94 6.84
CA ALA A 64 0.89 -2.77 8.27
C ALA A 64 0.75 -4.12 9.00
N PHE A 65 0.16 -5.10 8.33
CA PHE A 65 0.06 -6.48 8.81
C PHE A 65 0.70 -7.41 7.80
N ARG A 66 1.65 -8.19 8.25
CA ARG A 66 2.36 -9.15 7.41
C ARG A 66 1.67 -10.51 7.46
N PRO A 67 1.37 -11.16 6.32
CA PRO A 67 0.72 -12.46 6.28
C PRO A 67 1.50 -13.56 7.01
N ASP A 68 2.83 -13.48 6.98
CA ASP A 68 3.73 -14.42 7.65
C ASP A 68 3.75 -14.29 9.19
N ALA A 69 3.28 -13.16 9.72
CA ALA A 69 3.17 -12.90 11.16
C ALA A 69 1.79 -13.30 11.74
N VAL A 70 0.86 -13.78 10.91
CA VAL A 70 -0.49 -14.14 11.36
C VAL A 70 -0.46 -15.47 12.12
N VAL A 71 -0.90 -15.45 13.36
CA VAL A 71 -1.17 -16.65 14.15
C VAL A 71 -2.51 -17.24 13.69
N ARG A 72 -2.46 -18.42 13.07
CA ARG A 72 -3.67 -19.08 12.60
C ARG A 72 -4.45 -19.67 13.77
N GLY A 73 -5.76 -19.45 13.78
CA GLY A 73 -6.66 -20.11 14.71
C GLY A 73 -6.82 -21.60 14.40
N SER A 74 -7.36 -22.34 15.36
CA SER A 74 -7.61 -23.78 15.25
C SER A 74 -8.81 -24.14 14.34
N CYS A 75 -9.70 -23.19 14.09
CA CYS A 75 -10.90 -23.41 13.27
C CYS A 75 -10.91 -22.46 12.07
N PRO A 76 -11.27 -22.95 10.87
CA PRO A 76 -11.51 -22.07 9.74
C PRO A 76 -12.70 -21.15 10.02
N ALA A 77 -12.61 -19.89 9.60
CA ALA A 77 -13.73 -18.95 9.67
C ALA A 77 -14.84 -19.42 8.70
N ALA A 78 -16.10 -19.26 9.12
CA ALA A 78 -17.23 -19.49 8.23
C ALA A 78 -17.25 -18.40 7.15
N ILE A 79 -17.36 -18.81 5.89
CA ILE A 79 -17.50 -17.92 4.74
C ILE A 79 -18.97 -17.86 4.37
N GLN A 80 -19.54 -16.66 4.35
CA GLN A 80 -20.90 -16.41 3.89
C GLN A 80 -20.84 -15.68 2.56
N THR A 81 -21.50 -16.21 1.54
CA THR A 81 -21.69 -15.55 0.26
C THR A 81 -22.97 -14.74 0.31
N GLN A 82 -22.85 -13.44 0.07
CA GLN A 82 -23.98 -12.51 -0.01
C GLN A 82 -24.22 -12.14 -1.46
N GLU A 83 -25.37 -12.52 -2.00
CA GLU A 83 -25.80 -12.06 -3.32
C GLU A 83 -26.28 -10.61 -3.23
N VAL A 84 -25.74 -9.76 -4.10
CA VAL A 84 -26.15 -8.36 -4.21
C VAL A 84 -26.91 -8.19 -5.53
N ALA A 85 -28.19 -7.88 -5.44
CA ALA A 85 -29.00 -7.54 -6.60
C ALA A 85 -28.64 -6.12 -7.08
N LEU A 86 -27.84 -6.03 -8.14
CA LEU A 86 -27.56 -4.79 -8.85
C LEU A 86 -28.45 -4.70 -10.10
N ASN A 87 -29.24 -3.65 -10.22
CA ASN A 87 -29.93 -3.37 -11.45
C ASN A 87 -29.07 -2.45 -12.35
N ALA A 88 -29.30 -2.49 -13.67
CA ALA A 88 -28.50 -1.73 -14.63
C ALA A 88 -28.51 -0.21 -14.35
N GLU A 89 -29.57 0.32 -13.78
CA GLU A 89 -29.70 1.76 -13.46
C GLU A 89 -28.77 2.20 -12.31
N MET A 90 -28.33 1.27 -11.44
CA MET A 90 -27.38 1.54 -10.37
C MET A 90 -25.94 1.60 -10.88
N ILE A 91 -25.66 0.99 -12.03
CA ILE A 91 -24.32 0.94 -12.63
C ILE A 91 -24.12 2.21 -13.46
N ARG A 92 -23.31 3.13 -12.96
CA ARG A 92 -23.03 4.42 -13.62
C ARG A 92 -21.66 4.48 -14.27
N GLN A 93 -20.85 3.46 -14.12
CA GLN A 93 -19.51 3.36 -14.68
C GLN A 93 -19.30 1.95 -15.19
N ASP A 94 -18.82 1.85 -16.41
CA ASP A 94 -18.33 0.61 -16.97
C ASP A 94 -16.82 0.55 -16.75
N VAL A 95 -16.34 -0.56 -16.22
CA VAL A 95 -14.92 -0.74 -15.89
C VAL A 95 -14.28 -1.50 -17.04
N GLU A 96 -13.47 -0.82 -17.80
CA GLU A 96 -12.65 -1.44 -18.84
C GLU A 96 -11.55 -2.32 -18.20
N ALA A 97 -11.01 -3.25 -19.00
CA ALA A 97 -9.89 -4.05 -18.57
C ALA A 97 -8.71 -3.14 -18.18
N PRO A 98 -7.95 -3.46 -17.13
CA PRO A 98 -6.79 -2.68 -16.73
C PRO A 98 -5.84 -2.49 -17.91
N PHE A 99 -5.57 -1.25 -18.26
CA PHE A 99 -4.59 -0.94 -19.28
C PHE A 99 -3.19 -1.16 -18.72
N GLN A 100 -2.45 -2.08 -19.31
CA GLN A 100 -1.02 -2.26 -19.06
C GLN A 100 -0.24 -1.63 -20.20
N GLU A 101 0.44 -0.54 -19.92
CA GLU A 101 1.20 0.24 -20.89
C GLU A 101 2.41 -0.53 -21.46
N ALA A 102 2.88 -1.56 -20.79
CA ALA A 102 3.92 -2.46 -21.27
C ALA A 102 3.77 -3.85 -20.66
N LYS A 103 4.05 -4.88 -21.46
CA LYS A 103 4.13 -6.30 -21.05
C LYS A 103 5.19 -6.63 -19.99
N GLN A 104 5.90 -5.61 -19.47
CA GLN A 104 7.02 -5.73 -18.53
C GLN A 104 6.85 -4.83 -17.30
N ALA A 105 5.64 -4.36 -16.99
CA ALA A 105 5.42 -3.62 -15.75
C ALA A 105 5.76 -4.52 -14.54
N VAL A 106 6.79 -4.12 -13.78
CA VAL A 106 7.22 -4.86 -12.60
C VAL A 106 6.32 -4.51 -11.43
N ASP A 107 5.64 -5.51 -10.88
CA ASP A 107 4.86 -5.34 -9.66
C ASP A 107 5.79 -5.38 -8.44
N LEU A 108 6.29 -4.21 -8.06
CA LEU A 108 7.14 -4.06 -6.87
C LEU A 108 6.40 -4.35 -5.56
N THR A 109 5.08 -4.37 -5.55
CA THR A 109 4.29 -4.66 -4.33
C THR A 109 4.45 -6.10 -3.87
N GLN A 110 4.81 -7.01 -4.78
CA GLN A 110 5.06 -8.42 -4.50
C GLN A 110 6.54 -8.73 -4.25
N ALA A 111 7.44 -7.77 -4.44
CA ALA A 111 8.87 -7.98 -4.30
C ALA A 111 9.26 -8.21 -2.83
N GLU A 112 9.92 -9.33 -2.56
CA GLU A 112 10.46 -9.63 -1.22
C GLU A 112 11.70 -8.79 -0.88
N ARG A 113 12.48 -8.42 -1.90
CA ARG A 113 13.70 -7.63 -1.74
C ARG A 113 13.73 -6.53 -2.79
N ILE A 114 14.06 -5.33 -2.36
CA ILE A 114 14.12 -4.15 -3.22
C ILE A 114 15.45 -3.42 -3.00
N VAL A 115 16.09 -3.06 -4.10
CA VAL A 115 17.18 -2.09 -4.13
C VAL A 115 16.65 -0.83 -4.79
N ALA A 116 16.46 0.22 -4.01
CA ALA A 116 15.91 1.49 -4.47
C ALA A 116 17.01 2.53 -4.65
N VAL A 117 17.00 3.21 -5.79
CA VAL A 117 18.00 4.23 -6.14
C VAL A 117 17.40 5.62 -6.16
N GLY A 118 18.14 6.59 -5.63
CA GLY A 118 17.75 8.00 -5.63
C GLY A 118 18.69 8.89 -6.42
N ARG A 119 18.34 10.17 -6.51
CA ARG A 119 19.04 11.18 -7.31
C ARG A 119 20.52 11.33 -6.98
N GLY A 120 20.96 10.97 -5.78
CA GLY A 120 22.36 11.04 -5.38
C GLY A 120 23.31 10.12 -6.18
N ILE A 121 22.78 9.22 -7.02
CA ILE A 121 23.60 8.37 -7.90
C ILE A 121 24.35 9.17 -8.99
N LYS A 122 23.91 10.39 -9.28
CA LYS A 122 24.52 11.41 -10.14
C LYS A 122 24.66 11.07 -11.62
N SER A 123 24.77 9.82 -12.02
CA SER A 123 24.96 9.38 -13.40
C SER A 123 24.09 8.21 -13.77
N ARG A 124 23.56 8.21 -14.98
CA ARG A 124 22.81 7.07 -15.54
C ARG A 124 23.69 5.81 -15.63
N ASP A 125 24.97 5.96 -15.93
CA ASP A 125 25.88 4.81 -16.07
C ASP A 125 26.04 4.04 -14.76
N SER A 126 25.81 4.70 -13.62
CA SER A 126 25.86 4.04 -12.31
C SER A 126 24.62 3.17 -12.03
N ILE A 127 23.56 3.24 -12.85
CA ILE A 127 22.39 2.36 -12.74
C ILE A 127 22.78 0.91 -12.97
N GLU A 128 23.69 0.62 -13.89
CA GLU A 128 24.19 -0.75 -14.13
C GLU A 128 24.77 -1.38 -12.87
N LEU A 129 25.47 -0.60 -12.05
CA LEU A 129 25.98 -1.09 -10.76
C LEU A 129 24.84 -1.47 -9.78
N VAL A 130 23.77 -0.68 -9.78
CA VAL A 130 22.57 -0.96 -8.97
C VAL A 130 21.88 -2.24 -9.44
N GLU A 131 21.75 -2.42 -10.75
CA GLU A 131 21.16 -3.63 -11.35
C GLU A 131 21.97 -4.87 -11.03
N ARG A 132 23.29 -4.78 -11.12
CA ARG A 132 24.19 -5.88 -10.73
C ARG A 132 24.07 -6.23 -9.24
N LEU A 133 23.98 -5.22 -8.37
CA LEU A 133 23.75 -5.44 -6.94
C LEU A 133 22.40 -6.10 -6.69
N ALA A 134 21.36 -5.60 -7.34
CA ALA A 134 20.00 -6.17 -7.22
C ALA A 134 19.97 -7.62 -7.69
N ALA A 135 20.59 -7.93 -8.82
CA ALA A 135 20.71 -9.29 -9.34
C ALA A 135 21.45 -10.21 -8.36
N ALA A 136 22.56 -9.76 -7.75
CA ALA A 136 23.31 -10.52 -6.76
C ALA A 136 22.50 -10.81 -5.48
N LEU A 137 21.56 -9.94 -5.13
CA LEU A 137 20.68 -10.08 -3.96
C LEU A 137 19.36 -10.81 -4.29
N GLY A 138 19.09 -11.12 -5.56
CA GLY A 138 17.77 -11.59 -6.00
C GLY A 138 16.67 -10.57 -5.67
N ALA A 139 16.96 -9.28 -5.88
CA ALA A 139 16.11 -8.17 -5.56
C ALA A 139 15.59 -7.45 -6.82
N GLU A 140 14.42 -6.82 -6.71
CA GLU A 140 13.93 -5.91 -7.74
C GLU A 140 14.56 -4.53 -7.60
N VAL A 141 14.79 -3.87 -8.75
CA VAL A 141 15.27 -2.49 -8.77
C VAL A 141 14.07 -1.54 -8.71
N ALA A 142 14.13 -0.58 -7.80
CA ALA A 142 13.17 0.49 -7.67
C ALA A 142 13.86 1.86 -7.72
N ALA A 143 13.09 2.91 -7.93
CA ALA A 143 13.62 4.26 -8.05
C ALA A 143 12.77 5.30 -7.33
N SER A 144 13.41 6.37 -6.89
CA SER A 144 12.71 7.58 -6.50
C SER A 144 12.20 8.34 -7.73
N ARG A 145 11.16 9.15 -7.55
CA ARG A 145 10.54 9.93 -8.62
C ARG A 145 11.56 10.69 -9.50
N PRO A 146 12.57 11.42 -8.96
CA PRO A 146 13.53 12.14 -9.81
C PRO A 146 14.29 11.26 -10.81
N ILE A 147 14.53 10.00 -10.49
CA ILE A 147 15.19 9.05 -11.40
C ILE A 147 14.28 8.68 -12.56
N CYS A 148 13.00 8.42 -12.27
CA CYS A 148 12.00 8.12 -13.29
C CYS A 148 11.69 9.35 -14.15
N ASP A 149 11.53 10.53 -13.56
CA ASP A 149 11.31 11.80 -14.28
C ASP A 149 12.48 12.11 -15.24
N SER A 150 13.70 11.73 -14.89
CA SER A 150 14.89 11.86 -15.76
C SER A 150 14.98 10.78 -16.86
N GLY A 151 14.02 9.82 -16.90
CA GLY A 151 14.00 8.73 -17.86
C GLY A 151 15.15 7.72 -17.69
N TRP A 152 15.77 7.67 -16.51
CA TRP A 152 16.85 6.71 -16.23
C TRP A 152 16.31 5.32 -15.90
N LEU A 153 15.15 5.26 -15.24
CA LEU A 153 14.36 4.06 -15.04
C LEU A 153 12.90 4.33 -15.39
N PRO A 154 12.14 3.33 -15.84
CA PRO A 154 10.75 3.53 -16.21
C PRO A 154 9.86 3.81 -14.98
N MET A 155 8.69 4.43 -15.21
CA MET A 155 7.77 4.88 -14.16
C MET A 155 7.19 3.73 -13.32
N ASP A 156 7.10 2.54 -13.85
CA ASP A 156 6.67 1.33 -13.13
C ASP A 156 7.65 0.89 -12.04
N ARG A 157 8.88 1.41 -12.07
CA ARG A 157 9.89 1.21 -11.01
C ARG A 157 9.82 2.26 -9.91
N GLN A 158 8.90 3.24 -10.00
CA GLN A 158 8.82 4.30 -9.02
C GLN A 158 8.18 3.81 -7.72
N VAL A 159 8.86 4.10 -6.60
CA VAL A 159 8.37 3.87 -5.23
C VAL A 159 8.18 5.18 -4.48
N GLY A 160 7.24 5.19 -3.54
CA GLY A 160 6.94 6.33 -2.67
C GLY A 160 5.52 6.83 -2.80
N SER A 161 5.24 8.04 -2.32
CA SER A 161 3.88 8.61 -2.23
C SER A 161 3.17 8.78 -3.58
N SER A 162 3.93 8.98 -4.65
CA SER A 162 3.42 9.13 -6.02
C SER A 162 3.71 7.91 -6.91
N GLY A 163 4.25 6.83 -6.34
CA GLY A 163 4.56 5.58 -7.03
C GLY A 163 3.96 4.37 -6.32
N GLN A 164 4.56 3.21 -6.52
CA GLN A 164 4.12 2.00 -5.84
C GLN A 164 4.44 2.06 -4.33
N THR A 165 3.49 1.65 -3.50
CA THR A 165 3.72 1.45 -2.07
C THR A 165 4.14 -0.01 -1.86
N VAL A 166 5.33 -0.20 -1.29
CA VAL A 166 5.96 -1.51 -1.16
C VAL A 166 6.20 -1.88 0.30
N SER A 167 6.28 -3.18 0.58
CA SER A 167 6.51 -3.73 1.92
C SER A 167 7.43 -4.96 1.85
N PRO A 168 8.67 -4.81 1.35
CA PRO A 168 9.60 -5.92 1.20
C PRO A 168 10.17 -6.39 2.54
N LYS A 169 10.73 -7.60 2.57
CA LYS A 169 11.52 -8.11 3.71
C LYS A 169 12.88 -7.41 3.82
N LEU A 170 13.45 -7.00 2.66
CA LEU A 170 14.67 -6.21 2.58
C LEU A 170 14.46 -5.01 1.67
N TYR A 171 14.71 -3.83 2.18
CA TYR A 171 14.71 -2.58 1.41
C TYR A 171 16.06 -1.89 1.55
N LEU A 172 16.84 -1.90 0.48
CA LEU A 172 18.15 -1.25 0.41
C LEU A 172 18.00 0.08 -0.34
N ALA A 173 18.13 1.19 0.38
CA ALA A 173 18.02 2.53 -0.16
C ALA A 173 19.42 3.08 -0.52
N LEU A 174 19.67 3.32 -1.80
CA LEU A 174 20.92 3.85 -2.31
C LEU A 174 20.76 5.31 -2.69
N VAL A 175 21.48 6.19 -1.98
CA VAL A 175 21.60 7.64 -2.25
C VAL A 175 20.26 8.33 -2.53
N ILE A 176 19.24 7.93 -1.79
CA ILE A 176 17.94 8.58 -1.78
C ILE A 176 18.06 9.86 -0.92
N SER A 177 17.81 10.98 -1.53
CA SER A 177 17.86 12.32 -0.89
C SER A 177 16.50 13.00 -1.00
#